data_e60afa1c6dcd846c1b24a9708d6a3910
#
_entry.id   e60afa1c6dcd846c1b24a9708d6a3910
#
_cell.length_a   1.000
_cell.length_b   1.000
_cell.length_c   1.000
_cell.angle_alpha   90.00
_cell.angle_beta   90.00
_cell.angle_gamma   90.00
#
_symmetry.space_group_name_H-M   'P 1'
#
loop_
_entity.id
_entity.type
_entity.pdbx_description
1 polymer ?
#
loop_
_entity_poly.entity_id
_entity_poly.type
_entity_poly.pdbx_seq_one_letter_code
_entity_poly.pdbx_strand_id
1 'polypeptide(L)'
;GLSNEDVFPKRGDDLHYILNGKKRFVRGRQGEPAHIELNGSETGMNHAIQAGDQLMITPSTKGEEAKTLLREIADLDDTITFIVNDREVICPKCAGVNGEITSEFYEVNDGDKIEIYNYYTLSQLMQFMDIETPHEVFVNGARANADTKIYENFNVAWIDREEIYKAERFVTEEVIEPEEEIAESQVADNA
;
A
#
# COMPACT_ATOMS: atom_id res chain seq x y z
N GLY A 1 -42.50 -22.92 21.19
CA GLY A 1 -43.09 -22.16 20.10
C GLY A 1 -42.00 -21.48 19.30
N LEU A 2 -42.18 -21.32 18.00
CA LEU A 2 -41.26 -20.57 17.15
C LEU A 2 -41.33 -19.08 17.51
N SER A 3 -40.17 -18.45 17.56
CA SER A 3 -40.06 -17.01 17.72
C SER A 3 -39.99 -16.34 16.32
N ASN A 4 -40.19 -15.03 16.27
CA ASN A 4 -39.96 -14.28 15.02
C ASN A 4 -38.53 -14.41 14.54
N GLU A 5 -37.57 -14.65 15.44
CA GLU A 5 -36.16 -14.84 15.13
C GLU A 5 -35.88 -16.16 14.40
N ASP A 6 -36.72 -17.18 14.60
CA ASP A 6 -36.61 -18.48 13.93
C ASP A 6 -37.09 -18.43 12.47
N VAL A 7 -37.93 -17.45 12.14
CA VAL A 7 -38.57 -17.36 10.85
C VAL A 7 -37.92 -16.33 9.93
N PHE A 8 -37.52 -15.19 10.48
CA PHE A 8 -36.92 -14.09 9.71
C PHE A 8 -35.40 -14.10 9.78
N PRO A 9 -34.72 -14.10 8.63
CA PRO A 9 -33.27 -14.11 8.59
C PRO A 9 -32.69 -12.85 9.20
N LYS A 10 -31.61 -12.99 9.96
CA LYS A 10 -30.86 -11.88 10.50
C LYS A 10 -29.71 -11.53 9.56
N ARG A 11 -29.36 -10.25 9.53
CA ARG A 11 -28.14 -9.81 8.88
C ARG A 11 -26.93 -10.10 9.78
N GLY A 12 -25.80 -10.44 9.19
CA GLY A 12 -24.50 -10.45 9.87
C GLY A 12 -24.12 -9.07 10.36
N ASP A 13 -23.17 -8.98 11.28
CA ASP A 13 -22.75 -7.72 11.86
C ASP A 13 -22.02 -6.86 10.82
N ASP A 14 -22.28 -5.56 10.85
CA ASP A 14 -21.63 -4.58 9.98
C ASP A 14 -20.22 -4.29 10.53
N LEU A 15 -19.27 -4.04 9.64
CA LEU A 15 -17.90 -3.62 9.95
C LEU A 15 -17.82 -2.10 9.83
N HIS A 16 -17.47 -1.42 10.92
CA HIS A 16 -17.34 0.04 10.95
C HIS A 16 -15.85 0.44 11.02
N TYR A 17 -15.45 1.45 10.27
CA TYR A 17 -14.09 1.97 10.27
C TYR A 17 -14.07 3.46 9.96
N ILE A 18 -12.92 4.09 10.13
CA ILE A 18 -12.69 5.50 9.81
C ILE A 18 -11.68 5.55 8.67
N LEU A 19 -12.05 6.12 7.52
CA LEU A 19 -11.16 6.32 6.39
C LEU A 19 -10.92 7.82 6.18
N ASN A 20 -9.66 8.26 6.30
CA ASN A 20 -9.26 9.67 6.19
C ASN A 20 -10.15 10.59 7.05
N GLY A 21 -10.40 10.19 8.30
CA GLY A 21 -11.23 10.92 9.26
C GLY A 21 -12.75 10.81 9.04
N LYS A 22 -13.21 10.08 8.03
CA LYS A 22 -14.64 9.88 7.75
C LYS A 22 -15.09 8.50 8.15
N LYS A 23 -16.18 8.41 8.90
CA LYS A 23 -16.81 7.12 9.26
C LYS A 23 -17.36 6.43 8.03
N ARG A 24 -17.07 5.14 7.90
CA ARG A 24 -17.48 4.24 6.83
C ARG A 24 -17.95 2.92 7.45
N PHE A 25 -18.66 2.13 6.67
CA PHE A 25 -19.05 0.77 7.07
C PHE A 25 -19.22 -0.12 5.85
N VAL A 26 -19.02 -1.41 6.08
CA VAL A 26 -19.36 -2.50 5.16
C VAL A 26 -20.48 -3.31 5.81
N ARG A 27 -21.51 -3.65 5.06
CA ARG A 27 -22.64 -4.39 5.59
C ARG A 27 -22.37 -5.88 5.64
N GLY A 28 -22.80 -6.52 6.73
CA GLY A 28 -22.88 -7.97 6.82
C GLY A 28 -23.89 -8.55 5.82
N ARG A 29 -23.72 -9.81 5.49
CA ARG A 29 -24.61 -10.51 4.57
C ARG A 29 -25.95 -10.82 5.23
N GLN A 30 -27.01 -10.90 4.42
CA GLN A 30 -28.30 -11.36 4.89
C GLN A 30 -28.26 -12.88 5.07
N GLY A 31 -28.83 -13.38 6.16
CA GLY A 31 -28.99 -14.82 6.37
C GLY A 31 -30.07 -15.41 5.48
N GLU A 32 -30.19 -16.73 5.50
CA GLU A 32 -31.19 -17.47 4.77
C GLU A 32 -32.54 -17.43 5.52
N PRO A 33 -33.68 -17.26 4.82
CA PRO A 33 -35.02 -17.34 5.45
C PRO A 33 -35.31 -18.77 5.95
N ALA A 34 -36.24 -18.88 6.85
CA ALA A 34 -36.73 -20.18 7.28
C ALA A 34 -37.33 -20.95 6.09
N HIS A 35 -37.01 -22.23 5.98
CA HIS A 35 -37.60 -23.14 5.01
C HIS A 35 -38.76 -23.88 5.67
N ILE A 36 -39.97 -23.77 5.10
CA ILE A 36 -41.20 -24.32 5.64
C ILE A 36 -41.77 -25.34 4.68
N GLU A 37 -41.93 -26.55 5.16
CA GLU A 37 -42.57 -27.63 4.41
C GLU A 37 -43.85 -28.09 5.12
N LEU A 38 -44.90 -28.28 4.34
CA LEU A 38 -46.18 -28.85 4.78
C LEU A 38 -46.43 -30.13 4.00
N ASN A 39 -46.51 -31.27 4.71
CA ASN A 39 -46.71 -32.58 4.10
C ASN A 39 -45.67 -32.93 3.03
N GLY A 40 -44.38 -32.50 3.26
CA GLY A 40 -43.28 -32.72 2.36
C GLY A 40 -43.20 -31.80 1.13
N SER A 41 -44.03 -30.73 1.09
CA SER A 41 -44.01 -29.73 0.03
C SER A 41 -43.70 -28.36 0.61
N GLU A 42 -42.83 -27.60 -0.07
CA GLU A 42 -42.47 -26.24 0.32
C GLU A 42 -43.72 -25.35 0.33
N THR A 43 -43.84 -24.53 1.37
CA THR A 43 -44.98 -23.64 1.54
C THR A 43 -44.57 -22.30 2.18
N GLY A 44 -45.43 -21.28 2.06
CA GLY A 44 -45.24 -19.99 2.70
C GLY A 44 -45.88 -19.91 4.08
N MET A 45 -45.50 -18.88 4.86
CA MET A 45 -46.00 -18.63 6.22
C MET A 45 -47.54 -18.40 6.31
N ASN A 46 -48.17 -18.04 5.21
CA ASN A 46 -49.64 -17.74 5.18
C ASN A 46 -50.49 -18.96 4.80
N HIS A 47 -49.90 -20.15 4.71
CA HIS A 47 -50.62 -21.35 4.38
C HIS A 47 -51.46 -21.82 5.58
N ALA A 48 -52.73 -22.13 5.35
CA ALA A 48 -53.60 -22.64 6.40
C ALA A 48 -53.24 -24.09 6.76
N ILE A 49 -53.02 -24.36 8.05
CA ILE A 49 -52.69 -25.69 8.57
C ILE A 49 -53.96 -26.37 9.04
N GLN A 50 -54.13 -27.64 8.71
CA GLN A 50 -55.26 -28.48 9.09
C GLN A 50 -54.87 -29.56 10.12
N ALA A 51 -55.85 -30.13 10.79
CA ALA A 51 -55.59 -31.23 11.72
C ALA A 51 -55.04 -32.48 10.97
N GLY A 52 -53.88 -32.95 11.38
CA GLY A 52 -53.18 -34.09 10.75
C GLY A 52 -52.06 -33.70 9.78
N ASP A 53 -51.90 -32.41 9.49
CA ASP A 53 -50.75 -31.95 8.68
C ASP A 53 -49.42 -32.13 9.39
N GLN A 54 -48.39 -32.48 8.61
CA GLN A 54 -47.03 -32.55 9.05
C GLN A 54 -46.30 -31.28 8.63
N LEU A 55 -45.88 -30.48 9.62
CA LEU A 55 -45.14 -29.25 9.41
C LEU A 55 -43.69 -29.48 9.78
N MET A 56 -42.78 -29.24 8.82
CA MET A 56 -41.35 -29.20 9.05
C MET A 56 -40.85 -27.75 8.85
N ILE A 57 -40.09 -27.25 9.80
CA ILE A 57 -39.51 -25.91 9.73
C ILE A 57 -38.02 -26.00 9.99
N THR A 58 -37.23 -25.61 8.99
CA THR A 58 -35.80 -25.34 9.14
C THR A 58 -35.68 -23.87 9.48
N PRO A 59 -35.13 -23.52 10.67
CA PRO A 59 -35.03 -22.12 11.09
C PRO A 59 -34.22 -21.27 10.15
N SER A 60 -34.50 -19.98 10.12
CA SER A 60 -33.70 -18.98 9.45
C SER A 60 -32.28 -18.89 10.07
N THR A 61 -31.36 -18.35 9.33
CA THR A 61 -29.96 -18.17 9.77
C THR A 61 -29.59 -16.70 9.95
N LYS A 62 -28.55 -16.46 10.73
CA LYS A 62 -27.82 -15.18 10.70
C LYS A 62 -26.83 -15.23 9.54
N GLY A 63 -26.77 -14.17 8.74
CA GLY A 63 -25.79 -14.04 7.69
C GLY A 63 -24.35 -13.87 8.21
N GLU A 64 -23.40 -13.95 7.32
CA GLU A 64 -21.99 -13.75 7.63
C GLU A 64 -21.72 -12.29 8.01
N GLU A 65 -20.81 -12.11 8.95
CA GLU A 65 -20.28 -10.80 9.34
C GLU A 65 -19.54 -10.14 8.16
N ALA A 66 -19.55 -8.82 8.13
CA ALA A 66 -18.84 -8.07 7.11
C ALA A 66 -17.32 -8.27 7.26
N LYS A 67 -16.65 -8.55 6.15
CA LYS A 67 -15.20 -8.63 6.03
C LYS A 67 -14.76 -7.87 4.80
N THR A 68 -13.62 -7.19 4.89
CA THR A 68 -13.02 -6.49 3.74
C THR A 68 -11.52 -6.37 3.91
N LEU A 69 -10.81 -6.29 2.80
CA LEU A 69 -9.38 -6.01 2.76
C LEU A 69 -9.16 -4.50 2.56
N LEU A 70 -8.04 -4.01 3.03
CA LEU A 70 -7.65 -2.61 2.90
C LEU A 70 -7.72 -2.13 1.44
N ARG A 71 -7.24 -2.92 0.48
CA ARG A 71 -7.28 -2.62 -0.96
C ARG A 71 -8.70 -2.46 -1.54
N GLU A 72 -9.71 -3.02 -0.89
CA GLU A 72 -11.10 -2.96 -1.39
C GLU A 72 -11.80 -1.66 -0.98
N ILE A 73 -11.27 -0.97 0.03
CA ILE A 73 -11.87 0.24 0.61
C ILE A 73 -10.98 1.47 0.47
N ALA A 74 -9.69 1.29 0.22
CA ALA A 74 -8.71 2.34 0.00
C ALA A 74 -8.26 2.32 -1.47
N ASP A 75 -8.30 3.48 -2.13
CA ASP A 75 -7.75 3.64 -3.48
C ASP A 75 -6.23 3.68 -3.40
N LEU A 76 -5.61 2.49 -3.43
CA LEU A 76 -4.16 2.28 -3.39
C LEU A 76 -3.55 2.09 -4.79
N ASP A 77 -4.38 2.08 -5.84
CA ASP A 77 -3.92 2.00 -7.23
C ASP A 77 -3.30 3.33 -7.71
N ASP A 78 -3.55 4.41 -6.95
CA ASP A 78 -2.98 5.72 -7.21
C ASP A 78 -1.49 5.77 -6.80
N THR A 79 -0.70 6.58 -7.49
CA THR A 79 0.76 6.66 -7.33
C THR A 79 1.21 8.05 -6.89
N ILE A 80 2.43 8.11 -6.37
CA ILE A 80 3.15 9.35 -6.07
C ILE A 80 4.44 9.33 -6.89
N THR A 81 4.73 10.43 -7.59
CA THR A 81 5.95 10.58 -8.37
C THR A 81 6.94 11.46 -7.63
N PHE A 82 8.19 11.03 -7.53
CA PHE A 82 9.32 11.78 -7.02
C PHE A 82 10.37 11.97 -8.11
N ILE A 83 11.20 13.00 -8.00
CA ILE A 83 12.36 13.21 -8.86
C ILE A 83 13.59 12.88 -8.03
N VAL A 84 14.23 11.76 -8.32
CA VAL A 84 15.39 11.25 -7.58
C VAL A 84 16.61 11.28 -8.48
N ASN A 85 17.63 12.09 -8.13
CA ASN A 85 18.83 12.31 -8.95
C ASN A 85 18.45 12.53 -10.43
N ASP A 86 17.55 13.47 -10.69
CA ASP A 86 17.02 13.87 -12.01
C ASP A 86 16.27 12.76 -12.77
N ARG A 87 15.84 11.71 -12.09
CA ARG A 87 15.01 10.64 -12.67
C ARG A 87 13.66 10.53 -11.96
N GLU A 88 12.62 10.29 -12.72
CA GLU A 88 11.29 10.03 -12.13
C GLU A 88 11.26 8.64 -11.46
N VAL A 89 10.76 8.61 -10.23
CA VAL A 89 10.51 7.40 -9.46
C VAL A 89 9.04 7.41 -9.07
N ILE A 90 8.30 6.42 -9.52
CA ILE A 90 6.87 6.27 -9.28
C ILE A 90 6.65 5.24 -8.19
N CYS A 91 6.02 5.64 -7.09
CA CYS A 91 5.74 4.80 -5.95
C CYS A 91 4.22 4.62 -5.77
N PRO A 92 3.72 3.46 -5.34
CA PRO A 92 2.33 3.30 -4.96
C PRO A 92 2.02 4.14 -3.72
N LYS A 93 0.78 4.61 -3.56
CA LYS A 93 0.37 5.23 -2.29
C LYS A 93 0.40 4.20 -1.17
N CYS A 94 0.83 4.64 0.01
CA CYS A 94 0.82 3.83 1.22
C CYS A 94 -0.42 4.15 2.06
N ALA A 95 -0.91 3.15 2.77
CA ALA A 95 -1.94 3.34 3.80
C ALA A 95 -1.40 2.93 5.17
N GLY A 96 -1.86 3.62 6.19
CA GLY A 96 -1.64 3.26 7.58
C GLY A 96 -2.94 2.88 8.25
N VAL A 97 -2.87 1.90 9.14
CA VAL A 97 -3.97 1.50 10.01
C VAL A 97 -3.54 1.75 11.46
N ASN A 98 -4.33 2.53 12.18
CA ASN A 98 -4.05 2.91 13.57
C ASN A 98 -2.67 3.57 13.76
N GLY A 99 -2.15 4.24 12.73
CA GLY A 99 -0.87 4.94 12.73
C GLY A 99 0.33 4.12 12.24
N GLU A 100 0.16 2.85 11.89
CA GLU A 100 1.21 1.99 11.35
C GLU A 100 0.99 1.68 9.88
N ILE A 101 2.04 1.75 9.06
CA ILE A 101 1.97 1.39 7.64
C ILE A 101 1.66 -0.08 7.52
N THR A 102 0.70 -0.40 6.67
CA THR A 102 0.11 -1.72 6.59
C THR A 102 0.00 -2.17 5.13
N SER A 103 0.07 -3.49 4.92
CA SER A 103 -0.10 -4.10 3.61
C SER A 103 -1.51 -3.89 3.07
N GLU A 104 -1.65 -3.77 1.75
CA GLU A 104 -2.94 -3.71 1.05
C GLU A 104 -3.85 -4.93 1.32
N PHE A 105 -3.25 -6.06 1.71
CA PHE A 105 -3.96 -7.30 2.06
C PHE A 105 -4.41 -7.38 3.51
N TYR A 106 -4.25 -6.31 4.28
CA TYR A 106 -4.71 -6.26 5.67
C TYR A 106 -6.23 -6.44 5.73
N GLU A 107 -6.69 -7.36 6.58
CA GLU A 107 -8.11 -7.53 6.89
C GLU A 107 -8.53 -6.47 7.90
N VAL A 108 -9.44 -5.59 7.49
CA VAL A 108 -9.88 -4.45 8.29
C VAL A 108 -10.73 -4.93 9.46
N ASN A 109 -10.44 -4.42 10.65
CA ASN A 109 -11.18 -4.72 11.88
C ASN A 109 -12.15 -3.60 12.25
N ASP A 110 -13.17 -3.96 13.03
CA ASP A 110 -14.14 -2.98 13.52
C ASP A 110 -13.46 -1.90 14.37
N GLY A 111 -13.72 -0.64 14.05
CA GLY A 111 -13.14 0.52 14.72
C GLY A 111 -11.77 0.98 14.17
N ASP A 112 -11.20 0.32 13.17
CA ASP A 112 -9.92 0.73 12.58
C ASP A 112 -9.95 2.16 12.05
N LYS A 113 -8.82 2.87 12.27
CA LYS A 113 -8.55 4.20 11.71
C LYS A 113 -7.56 4.05 10.56
N ILE A 114 -8.02 4.31 9.37
CA ILE A 114 -7.26 4.12 8.12
C ILE A 114 -6.95 5.49 7.52
N GLU A 115 -5.69 5.71 7.21
CA GLU A 115 -5.20 6.92 6.55
C GLU A 115 -4.42 6.54 5.29
N ILE A 116 -4.77 7.16 4.16
CA ILE A 116 -4.01 7.04 2.92
C ILE A 116 -3.01 8.20 2.90
N TYR A 117 -1.73 7.87 2.82
CA TYR A 117 -0.67 8.87 2.81
C TYR A 117 -0.39 9.36 1.40
N ASN A 118 -0.28 10.68 1.27
CA ASN A 118 0.14 11.38 0.04
C ASN A 118 1.62 11.82 0.11
N TYR A 119 2.41 11.15 0.90
CA TYR A 119 3.84 11.37 1.07
C TYR A 119 4.56 10.08 1.44
N TYR A 120 5.87 10.07 1.24
CA TYR A 120 6.79 9.10 1.80
C TYR A 120 7.72 9.80 2.79
N THR A 121 8.23 9.11 3.78
CA THR A 121 9.45 9.57 4.45
C THR A 121 10.66 9.23 3.60
N LEU A 122 11.77 9.95 3.80
CA LEU A 122 13.01 9.64 3.08
C LEU A 122 13.44 8.17 3.29
N SER A 123 13.33 7.68 4.52
CA SER A 123 13.62 6.27 4.84
C SER A 123 12.77 5.29 4.04
N GLN A 124 11.46 5.56 3.91
CA GLN A 124 10.54 4.72 3.13
C GLN A 124 10.87 4.73 1.64
N LEU A 125 11.22 5.91 1.09
CA LEU A 125 11.62 6.00 -0.32
C LEU A 125 12.91 5.21 -0.58
N MET A 126 13.92 5.32 0.30
CA MET A 126 15.16 4.55 0.19
C MET A 126 14.91 3.04 0.27
N GLN A 127 14.05 2.61 1.20
CA GLN A 127 13.63 1.21 1.31
C GLN A 127 12.88 0.72 0.07
N PHE A 128 11.99 1.53 -0.48
CA PHE A 128 11.27 1.20 -1.72
C PHE A 128 12.22 1.02 -2.91
N MET A 129 13.28 1.83 -2.97
CA MET A 129 14.30 1.77 -4.03
C MET A 129 15.36 0.69 -3.78
N ASP A 130 15.32 0.00 -2.64
CA ASP A 130 16.34 -0.95 -2.18
C ASP A 130 17.76 -0.34 -2.14
N ILE A 131 17.84 0.88 -1.60
CA ILE A 131 19.08 1.66 -1.48
C ILE A 131 19.37 1.93 -0.01
N GLU A 132 20.63 1.73 0.42
CA GLU A 132 21.10 2.24 1.71
C GLU A 132 21.03 3.76 1.71
N THR A 133 20.53 4.35 2.81
CA THR A 133 20.40 5.80 2.91
C THR A 133 21.78 6.47 2.78
N PRO A 134 22.01 7.31 1.76
CA PRO A 134 23.27 8.01 1.57
C PRO A 134 23.59 8.93 2.76
N HIS A 135 24.87 9.24 2.97
CA HIS A 135 25.31 10.04 4.10
C HIS A 135 24.71 11.46 4.12
N GLU A 136 24.55 12.06 2.95
CA GLU A 136 23.91 13.36 2.78
C GLU A 136 22.86 13.28 1.67
N VAL A 137 21.62 13.57 2.04
CA VAL A 137 20.49 13.65 1.11
C VAL A 137 19.85 15.02 1.22
N PHE A 138 19.48 15.57 0.09
CA PHE A 138 18.79 16.85 -0.03
C PHE A 138 17.40 16.64 -0.62
N VAL A 139 16.40 17.27 0.00
CA VAL A 139 15.04 17.31 -0.50
C VAL A 139 14.70 18.74 -0.85
N ASN A 140 14.41 19.01 -2.12
CA ASN A 140 14.22 20.36 -2.67
C ASN A 140 15.36 21.33 -2.30
N GLY A 141 16.60 20.84 -2.32
CA GLY A 141 17.79 21.62 -2.00
C GLY A 141 18.07 21.83 -0.50
N ALA A 142 17.23 21.34 0.40
CA ALA A 142 17.45 21.39 1.83
C ALA A 142 17.93 20.04 2.35
N ARG A 143 18.90 20.02 3.29
CA ARG A 143 19.40 18.78 3.91
C ARG A 143 18.25 18.06 4.60
N ALA A 144 18.12 16.77 4.35
CA ALA A 144 17.05 15.92 4.84
C ALA A 144 17.54 14.86 5.83
N ASN A 145 16.65 14.36 6.66
CA ASN A 145 16.86 13.21 7.54
C ASN A 145 15.87 12.09 7.19
N ALA A 146 15.99 10.93 7.86
CA ALA A 146 15.18 9.74 7.60
C ALA A 146 13.67 10.00 7.66
N ASP A 147 13.21 10.90 8.55
CA ASP A 147 11.79 11.22 8.80
C ASP A 147 11.27 12.36 7.92
N THR A 148 12.12 12.96 7.08
CA THR A 148 11.72 14.05 6.18
C THR A 148 10.62 13.57 5.23
N LYS A 149 9.47 14.27 5.23
CA LYS A 149 8.34 13.96 4.37
C LYS A 149 8.57 14.46 2.95
N ILE A 150 8.35 13.58 1.99
CA ILE A 150 8.53 13.83 0.56
C ILE A 150 7.17 13.70 -0.10
N TYR A 151 6.71 14.77 -0.73
CA TYR A 151 5.42 14.84 -1.41
C TYR A 151 5.59 14.73 -2.92
N GLU A 152 4.47 14.67 -3.63
CA GLU A 152 4.40 14.64 -5.10
C GLU A 152 5.34 15.68 -5.74
N ASN A 153 6.14 15.26 -6.72
CA ASN A 153 7.10 16.07 -7.47
C ASN A 153 8.24 16.67 -6.66
N PHE A 154 8.49 16.22 -5.42
CA PHE A 154 9.66 16.66 -4.68
C PHE A 154 10.94 16.10 -5.31
N ASN A 155 11.97 16.95 -5.33
CA ASN A 155 13.31 16.58 -5.78
C ASN A 155 14.10 16.00 -4.60
N VAL A 156 14.65 14.82 -4.78
CA VAL A 156 15.54 14.13 -3.82
C VAL A 156 16.87 13.90 -4.50
N ALA A 157 17.91 14.43 -3.93
CA ALA A 157 19.25 14.35 -4.52
C ALA A 157 20.30 13.96 -3.50
N TRP A 158 21.25 13.16 -3.91
CA TRP A 158 22.50 12.87 -3.18
C TRP A 158 23.64 12.64 -4.17
N ILE A 159 24.86 12.74 -3.67
CA ILE A 159 26.04 12.46 -4.46
C ILE A 159 26.51 11.05 -4.11
N ASP A 160 26.59 10.19 -5.12
CA ASP A 160 27.13 8.85 -4.95
C ASP A 160 28.67 8.94 -4.80
N ARG A 161 29.20 8.41 -3.71
CA ARG A 161 30.65 8.40 -3.48
C ARG A 161 31.42 7.65 -4.57
N GLU A 162 30.82 6.62 -5.15
CA GLU A 162 31.45 5.89 -6.25
C GLU A 162 31.61 6.76 -7.51
N GLU A 163 30.64 7.64 -7.78
CA GLU A 163 30.72 8.59 -8.90
C GLU A 163 31.79 9.65 -8.65
N ILE A 164 31.95 10.11 -7.40
CA ILE A 164 33.02 11.03 -7.05
C ILE A 164 34.43 10.37 -7.26
N TYR A 165 34.62 9.14 -6.75
CA TYR A 165 35.88 8.43 -6.93
C TYR A 165 36.20 8.16 -8.40
N LYS A 166 35.20 7.86 -9.23
CA LYS A 166 35.37 7.71 -10.68
C LYS A 166 35.75 9.04 -11.32
N ALA A 167 35.07 10.13 -11.00
CA ALA A 167 35.37 11.45 -11.53
C ALA A 167 36.76 11.94 -11.11
N GLU A 168 37.16 11.72 -9.84
CA GLU A 168 38.51 12.06 -9.36
C GLU A 168 39.60 11.24 -10.05
N ARG A 169 39.37 9.96 -10.36
CA ARG A 169 40.33 9.14 -11.11
C ARG A 169 40.49 9.61 -12.54
N PHE A 170 39.41 9.98 -13.23
CA PHE A 170 39.47 10.53 -14.58
C PHE A 170 40.28 11.83 -14.64
N VAL A 171 40.11 12.72 -13.65
CA VAL A 171 40.88 13.98 -13.58
C VAL A 171 42.38 13.73 -13.29
N THR A 172 42.72 12.70 -12.51
CA THR A 172 44.11 12.35 -12.24
C THR A 172 44.79 11.61 -13.41
N GLU A 173 44.06 10.87 -14.23
CA GLU A 173 44.57 10.18 -15.40
C GLU A 173 44.81 11.12 -16.60
N GLU A 174 44.03 12.20 -16.76
CA GLU A 174 44.24 13.22 -17.81
C GLU A 174 45.43 14.16 -17.55
N VAL A 175 45.96 14.22 -16.32
CA VAL A 175 47.08 15.09 -15.96
C VAL A 175 48.44 14.41 -16.13
N ILE A 176 48.48 13.10 -16.44
CA ILE A 176 49.73 12.37 -16.70
C ILE A 176 49.82 12.07 -18.22
N GLU A 177 49.87 13.11 -19.06
CA GLU A 177 50.57 12.95 -20.35
C GLU A 177 52.10 12.99 -20.10
N PRO A 178 52.85 11.99 -20.54
CA PRO A 178 54.28 12.04 -20.39
C PRO A 178 54.83 13.13 -21.31
N GLU A 179 55.61 14.08 -20.71
CA GLU A 179 56.45 14.98 -21.49
C GLU A 179 57.30 14.14 -22.44
N GLU A 180 57.16 14.34 -23.73
CA GLU A 180 57.98 13.74 -24.75
C GLU A 180 59.43 14.14 -24.48
N GLU A 181 60.27 13.14 -24.23
CA GLU A 181 61.72 13.20 -24.18
C GLU A 181 62.23 13.74 -25.53
N ILE A 182 62.56 15.04 -25.58
CA ILE A 182 63.23 15.61 -26.73
C ILE A 182 64.63 15.05 -26.71
N ALA A 183 64.89 14.04 -27.51
CA ALA A 183 66.15 13.45 -27.74
C ALA A 183 67.10 14.50 -28.41
N GLU A 184 68.11 14.90 -27.67
CA GLU A 184 69.31 15.57 -28.21
C GLU A 184 69.94 14.62 -29.23
N SER A 185 69.80 14.96 -30.49
CA SER A 185 70.73 14.47 -31.50
C SER A 185 71.23 15.63 -32.31
N GLN A 186 72.32 16.18 -31.90
CA GLN A 186 73.25 16.88 -32.77
C GLN A 186 74.52 17.22 -31.99
N VAL A 187 75.56 16.43 -32.12
CA VAL A 187 76.94 16.86 -32.33
C VAL A 187 77.75 15.67 -32.85
N ALA A 188 77.98 15.63 -34.06
CA ALA A 188 79.15 15.06 -34.68
C ALA A 188 79.24 15.54 -36.13
N ASP A 189 79.97 16.56 -36.38
CA ASP A 189 80.98 16.50 -37.42
C ASP A 189 81.62 17.86 -37.58
N ASN A 190 82.83 17.96 -37.27
CA ASN A 190 83.89 18.59 -38.14
C ASN A 190 85.20 18.63 -37.45
N ALA A 191 86.09 17.83 -37.95
CA ALA A 191 87.40 18.13 -38.47
C ALA A 191 88.31 16.90 -38.49
#